data_e030cc825787b8ecefbaa5c419f7a4b5
#
_entry.id   e030cc825787b8ecefbaa5c419f7a4b5
#
_cell.length_a   1.000
_cell.length_b   1.000
_cell.length_c   1.000
_cell.angle_alpha   90.00
_cell.angle_beta   90.00
_cell.angle_gamma   90.00
#
_symmetry.space_group_name_H-M   'P 1'
#
loop_
_entity.id
_entity.type
_entity.pdbx_description
1 polymer ?
#
loop_
_entity_poly.entity_id
_entity_poly.type
_entity_poly.pdbx_seq_one_letter_code
_entity_poly.pdbx_strand_id
1 'polypeptide(L)'
;MYLKSPYPDVPPQPNVNAHYFFFNRPGQANWPNFTAHIDVETGEEIMYHDYLELIRDLATGLGASVDQGGLGIRAEDKEMIGIMGDNSSVSLIKYLFFVKRAEIC
;
A
#
# COMPACT_ATOMS: atom_id res chain seq x y z
N MET A 1 -3.38 -10.55 -35.48
CA MET A 1 -2.99 -11.86 -34.88
C MET A 1 -2.67 -11.68 -33.43
N TYR A 2 -3.33 -12.42 -32.56
CA TYR A 2 -3.07 -12.40 -31.13
C TYR A 2 -2.26 -13.62 -30.74
N LEU A 3 -1.22 -13.41 -29.98
CA LEU A 3 -0.42 -14.51 -29.42
C LEU A 3 -1.06 -14.96 -28.10
N LYS A 4 -1.31 -16.26 -28.00
CA LYS A 4 -1.86 -16.84 -26.78
C LYS A 4 -0.70 -17.22 -25.84
N SER A 5 -0.85 -16.86 -24.55
CA SER A 5 0.12 -17.26 -23.53
C SER A 5 0.17 -18.80 -23.38
N PRO A 6 1.35 -19.40 -23.23
CA PRO A 6 1.44 -20.82 -22.92
C PRO A 6 1.04 -21.17 -21.49
N TYR A 7 0.84 -20.16 -20.64
CA TYR A 7 0.43 -20.35 -19.25
C TYR A 7 -1.09 -20.38 -19.13
N PRO A 8 -1.63 -21.01 -18.06
CA PRO A 8 -3.07 -20.95 -17.78
C PRO A 8 -3.57 -19.51 -17.64
N ASP A 9 -4.84 -19.30 -17.98
CA ASP A 9 -5.45 -17.97 -17.81
C ASP A 9 -5.50 -17.59 -16.33
N VAL A 10 -5.26 -16.31 -16.06
CA VAL A 10 -5.38 -15.78 -14.69
C VAL A 10 -6.86 -15.77 -14.31
N PRO A 11 -7.23 -16.31 -13.13
CA PRO A 11 -8.63 -16.27 -12.69
C PRO A 11 -9.09 -14.81 -12.54
N PRO A 12 -10.41 -14.56 -12.73
CA PRO A 12 -10.96 -13.22 -12.54
C PRO A 12 -10.59 -12.65 -11.16
N GLN A 13 -10.11 -11.41 -11.14
CA GLN A 13 -9.75 -10.74 -9.89
C GLN A 13 -10.93 -9.91 -9.38
N PRO A 14 -11.13 -9.80 -8.06
CA PRO A 14 -12.22 -9.00 -7.52
C PRO A 14 -12.01 -7.51 -7.86
N ASN A 15 -13.12 -6.80 -8.11
CA ASN A 15 -13.09 -5.37 -8.37
C ASN A 15 -13.06 -4.62 -7.04
N VAL A 16 -11.89 -4.55 -6.43
CA VAL A 16 -11.67 -3.92 -5.13
C VAL A 16 -10.45 -3.00 -5.18
N ASN A 17 -10.34 -2.11 -4.20
CA ASN A 17 -9.18 -1.26 -4.04
C ASN A 17 -7.89 -2.10 -3.90
N ALA A 18 -6.79 -1.62 -4.46
CA ALA A 18 -5.51 -2.34 -4.45
C ALA A 18 -5.02 -2.65 -3.03
N HIS A 19 -5.21 -1.73 -2.08
CA HIS A 19 -4.86 -1.97 -0.68
C HIS A 19 -5.63 -3.16 -0.11
N TYR A 20 -6.94 -3.20 -0.36
CA TYR A 20 -7.79 -4.32 0.06
C TYR A 20 -7.29 -5.63 -0.57
N PHE A 21 -6.99 -5.62 -1.86
CA PHE A 21 -6.49 -6.79 -2.57
C PHE A 21 -5.17 -7.32 -1.97
N PHE A 22 -4.24 -6.43 -1.63
CA PHE A 22 -2.94 -6.83 -1.10
C PHE A 22 -2.97 -7.25 0.38
N PHE A 23 -3.85 -6.67 1.19
CA PHE A 23 -3.77 -6.81 2.64
C PHE A 23 -4.99 -7.45 3.31
N ASN A 24 -6.01 -7.80 2.54
CA ASN A 24 -7.23 -8.41 3.08
C ASN A 24 -7.59 -9.74 2.38
N ARG A 25 -6.60 -10.55 2.09
CA ARG A 25 -6.81 -11.89 1.52
C ARG A 25 -7.42 -12.81 2.58
N PRO A 26 -8.18 -13.85 2.17
CA PRO A 26 -8.66 -14.85 3.10
C PRO A 26 -7.52 -15.45 3.93
N GLY A 27 -7.64 -15.43 5.25
CA GLY A 27 -6.62 -15.95 6.16
C GLY A 27 -5.43 -15.05 6.42
N GLN A 28 -5.34 -13.90 5.75
CA GLN A 28 -4.19 -13.01 5.90
C GLN A 28 -4.06 -12.42 7.32
N ALA A 29 -5.19 -12.22 8.01
CA ALA A 29 -5.17 -11.73 9.39
C ALA A 29 -4.43 -12.68 10.34
N ASN A 30 -4.30 -13.96 9.98
CA ASN A 30 -3.62 -14.97 10.77
C ASN A 30 -2.17 -15.20 10.34
N TRP A 31 -1.65 -14.40 9.41
CA TRP A 31 -0.28 -14.54 8.95
C TRP A 31 0.69 -14.19 10.10
N PRO A 32 1.80 -14.94 10.21
CA PRO A 32 2.81 -14.62 11.21
C PRO A 32 3.52 -13.31 10.90
N ASN A 33 4.17 -12.74 11.90
CA ASN A 33 4.96 -11.53 11.75
C ASN A 33 6.30 -11.89 11.12
N PHE A 34 6.36 -11.86 9.79
CA PHE A 34 7.56 -12.16 9.02
C PHE A 34 8.27 -10.87 8.57
N THR A 35 9.50 -10.97 8.08
CA THR A 35 10.23 -9.84 7.52
C THR A 35 9.61 -9.43 6.17
N ALA A 36 9.06 -8.22 6.09
CA ALA A 36 8.42 -7.72 4.88
C ALA A 36 9.41 -7.04 3.94
N HIS A 37 10.36 -6.28 4.48
CA HIS A 37 11.37 -5.56 3.72
C HIS A 37 12.74 -5.67 4.35
N ILE A 38 13.76 -5.73 3.53
CA ILE A 38 15.16 -5.68 3.95
C ILE A 38 15.84 -4.61 3.11
N ASP A 39 16.47 -3.63 3.78
CA ASP A 39 17.29 -2.63 3.10
C ASP A 39 18.65 -3.28 2.79
N VAL A 40 18.96 -3.38 1.50
CA VAL A 40 20.18 -4.06 1.04
C VAL A 40 21.44 -3.34 1.50
N GLU A 41 21.40 -2.01 1.61
CA GLU A 41 22.58 -1.22 1.97
C GLU A 41 22.85 -1.22 3.46
N THR A 42 21.81 -1.12 4.29
CA THR A 42 21.95 -1.02 5.75
C THR A 42 21.71 -2.32 6.48
N GLY A 43 21.03 -3.28 5.84
CA GLY A 43 20.61 -4.52 6.46
C GLY A 43 19.41 -4.37 7.39
N GLU A 44 18.82 -3.20 7.49
CA GLU A 44 17.63 -2.98 8.32
C GLU A 44 16.44 -3.78 7.81
N GLU A 45 15.69 -4.37 8.73
CA GLU A 45 14.49 -5.15 8.43
C GLU A 45 13.25 -4.46 8.95
N ILE A 46 12.18 -4.49 8.14
CA ILE A 46 10.85 -4.05 8.55
C ILE A 46 9.96 -5.28 8.61
N MET A 47 9.42 -5.57 9.80
CA MET A 47 8.53 -6.69 10.00
C MET A 47 7.14 -6.39 9.46
N TYR A 48 6.39 -7.44 9.10
CA TYR A 48 5.09 -7.30 8.43
C TYR A 48 4.07 -6.50 9.25
N HIS A 49 3.96 -6.76 10.56
CA HIS A 49 3.01 -6.04 11.41
C HIS A 49 3.39 -4.57 11.56
N ASP A 50 4.66 -4.27 11.73
CA ASP A 50 5.16 -2.89 11.80
C ASP A 50 4.93 -2.15 10.48
N TYR A 51 5.10 -2.85 9.37
CA TYR A 51 4.86 -2.32 8.04
C TYR A 51 3.39 -1.93 7.84
N LEU A 52 2.45 -2.78 8.24
CA LEU A 52 1.02 -2.48 8.17
C LEU A 52 0.64 -1.30 9.07
N GLU A 53 1.19 -1.26 10.28
CA GLU A 53 0.95 -0.16 11.22
C GLU A 53 1.47 1.17 10.68
N LEU A 54 2.66 1.17 10.09
CA LEU A 54 3.25 2.36 9.48
C LEU A 54 2.40 2.87 8.32
N ILE A 55 1.89 1.99 7.45
CA ILE A 55 0.99 2.37 6.37
C ILE A 55 -0.27 3.02 6.92
N ARG A 56 -0.85 2.45 7.96
CA ARG A 56 -2.07 2.96 8.60
C ARG A 56 -1.85 4.33 9.21
N ASP A 57 -0.75 4.50 9.94
CA ASP A 57 -0.43 5.76 10.61
C ASP A 57 -0.19 6.88 9.60
N LEU A 58 0.55 6.59 8.53
CA LEU A 58 0.80 7.57 7.47
C LEU A 58 -0.48 7.93 6.72
N ALA A 59 -1.35 6.97 6.44
CA ALA A 59 -2.64 7.23 5.80
C ALA A 59 -3.53 8.11 6.67
N THR A 60 -3.54 7.87 7.97
CA THR A 60 -4.28 8.68 8.94
C THR A 60 -3.73 10.11 8.98
N GLY A 61 -2.41 10.26 9.01
CA GLY A 61 -1.77 11.58 9.00
C GLY A 61 -2.06 12.38 7.74
N LEU A 62 -2.08 11.74 6.57
CA LEU A 62 -2.41 12.41 5.32
C LEU A 62 -3.86 12.90 5.27
N GLY A 63 -4.77 12.11 5.81
CA GLY A 63 -6.19 12.45 5.83
C GLY A 63 -6.59 13.42 6.92
N ALA A 64 -5.73 13.65 7.90
CA ALA A 64 -5.99 14.62 8.95
C ALA A 64 -6.17 16.02 8.37
N SER A 65 -6.99 16.85 9.00
CA SER A 65 -7.21 18.23 8.55
C SER A 65 -5.91 19.03 8.60
N VAL A 66 -5.85 20.08 7.77
CA VAL A 66 -4.70 21.00 7.75
C VAL A 66 -4.44 21.60 9.13
N ASP A 67 -5.51 21.89 9.87
CA ASP A 67 -5.42 22.42 11.23
C ASP A 67 -4.74 21.47 12.21
N GLN A 68 -4.81 20.19 11.93
CA GLN A 68 -4.18 19.13 12.74
C GLN A 68 -2.80 18.69 12.19
N GLY A 69 -2.28 19.42 11.20
CA GLY A 69 -0.99 19.12 10.60
C GLY A 69 -1.03 18.11 9.47
N GLY A 70 -2.20 17.67 9.05
CA GLY A 70 -2.36 16.78 7.91
C GLY A 70 -2.53 17.53 6.59
N LEU A 71 -2.74 16.78 5.50
CA LEU A 71 -2.98 17.33 4.17
C LEU A 71 -4.45 17.36 3.77
N GLY A 72 -5.34 16.76 4.56
CA GLY A 72 -6.76 16.71 4.29
C GLY A 72 -7.14 15.98 3.00
N ILE A 73 -6.30 15.04 2.55
CA ILE A 73 -6.52 14.31 1.30
C ILE A 73 -7.69 13.34 1.45
N ARG A 74 -8.62 13.40 0.50
CA ARG A 74 -9.81 12.56 0.47
C ARG A 74 -9.97 11.91 -0.90
N ALA A 75 -10.56 10.72 -0.94
CA ALA A 75 -10.78 9.98 -2.17
C ALA A 75 -11.72 10.71 -3.14
N GLU A 76 -12.75 11.37 -2.61
CA GLU A 76 -13.74 12.11 -3.42
C GLU A 76 -13.15 13.31 -4.14
N ASP A 77 -12.05 13.85 -3.68
CA ASP A 77 -11.41 15.02 -4.29
C ASP A 77 -10.69 14.66 -5.61
N LYS A 78 -10.44 13.37 -5.84
CA LYS A 78 -9.78 12.85 -7.05
C LYS A 78 -8.46 13.56 -7.37
N GLU A 79 -7.72 13.93 -6.33
CA GLU A 79 -6.43 14.58 -6.49
C GLU A 79 -5.41 13.62 -7.07
N MET A 80 -4.58 14.14 -7.97
CA MET A 80 -3.44 13.38 -8.49
C MET A 80 -2.24 13.59 -7.60
N ILE A 81 -1.61 12.47 -7.20
CA ILE A 81 -0.46 12.49 -6.31
C ILE A 81 0.73 11.90 -7.05
N GLY A 82 1.81 12.69 -7.13
CA GLY A 82 3.06 12.22 -7.68
C GLY A 82 4.02 11.79 -6.59
N ILE A 83 4.67 10.64 -6.80
CA ILE A 83 5.69 10.14 -5.89
C ILE A 83 7.02 10.11 -6.63
N MET A 84 8.01 10.82 -6.10
CA MET A 84 9.35 10.87 -6.68
C MET A 84 10.35 10.47 -5.60
N GLY A 85 11.26 9.58 -5.94
CA GLY A 85 12.30 9.14 -5.02
C GLY A 85 13.06 7.95 -5.55
N ASP A 86 14.11 7.59 -4.85
CA ASP A 86 14.90 6.41 -5.16
C ASP A 86 14.12 5.13 -4.81
N ASN A 87 14.55 4.02 -5.38
CA ASN A 87 13.96 2.72 -5.08
C ASN A 87 14.31 2.33 -3.63
N SER A 88 13.34 2.51 -2.73
CA SER A 88 13.51 2.24 -1.31
C SER A 88 12.20 1.77 -0.69
N SER A 89 12.29 1.20 0.53
CA SER A 89 11.09 0.84 1.28
C SER A 89 10.20 2.04 1.58
N VAL A 90 10.79 3.22 1.78
CA VAL A 90 10.03 4.46 2.05
C VAL A 90 9.15 4.85 0.86
N SER A 91 9.66 4.73 -0.37
CA SER A 91 8.87 5.04 -1.58
C SER A 91 7.69 4.09 -1.74
N LEU A 92 7.88 2.80 -1.48
CA LEU A 92 6.81 1.82 -1.53
C LEU A 92 5.76 2.08 -0.43
N ILE A 93 6.19 2.40 0.78
CA ILE A 93 5.30 2.73 1.88
C ILE A 93 4.45 3.95 1.53
N LYS A 94 5.04 4.99 0.95
CA LYS A 94 4.29 6.17 0.49
C LYS A 94 3.19 5.80 -0.50
N TYR A 95 3.51 4.97 -1.48
CA TYR A 95 2.51 4.49 -2.44
C TYR A 95 1.36 3.78 -1.73
N LEU A 96 1.67 2.85 -0.85
CA LEU A 96 0.66 2.03 -0.18
C LEU A 96 -0.23 2.83 0.76
N PHE A 97 0.28 3.83 1.45
CA PHE A 97 -0.60 4.61 2.31
C PHE A 97 -1.51 5.57 1.54
N PHE A 98 -1.12 6.04 0.36
CA PHE A 98 -2.04 6.77 -0.52
C PHE A 98 -3.20 5.87 -0.97
N VAL A 99 -2.91 4.64 -1.35
CA VAL A 99 -3.94 3.66 -1.70
C VAL A 99 -4.84 3.36 -0.50
N LYS A 100 -4.27 3.20 0.68
CA LYS A 100 -5.03 3.01 1.92
C LYS A 100 -5.94 4.20 2.23
N ARG A 101 -5.46 5.41 2.02
CA ARG A 101 -6.28 6.61 2.23
C ARG A 101 -7.49 6.64 1.31
N ALA A 102 -7.32 6.23 0.05
CA ALA A 102 -8.43 6.13 -0.89
C ALA A 102 -9.48 5.10 -0.44
N GLU A 103 -9.06 4.04 0.24
CA GLU A 103 -9.96 3.02 0.79
C GLU A 103 -10.78 3.57 1.98
N ILE A 104 -10.13 4.31 2.86
CA ILE A 104 -10.78 4.83 4.08
C ILE A 104 -11.85 5.88 3.75
N CYS A 105 -11.64 6.66 2.73
CA CYS A 105 -12.59 7.66 2.27
C CYS A 105 -13.58 7.06 1.29
#